data_87cb36d297344478dda6d44d55c67266
#
_entry.id   87cb36d297344478dda6d44d55c67266
#
_cell.length_a   1.000
_cell.length_b   1.000
_cell.length_c   1.000
_cell.angle_alpha   90.00
_cell.angle_beta   90.00
_cell.angle_gamma   90.00
#
_symmetry.space_group_name_H-M   'P 1'
#
loop_
_entity.id
_entity.type
_entity.pdbx_description
1 polymer ?
#
loop_
_entity_poly.entity_id
_entity_poly.type
_entity_poly.pdbx_seq_one_letter_code
_entity_poly.pdbx_strand_id
1 'polypeptide(L)'
;MRKGGPMTSAERREKILQLLQHSRQPVSAGAIARQFQVSRQIIVGDIALLRAANEKIAATPRGYVLESDVPAGEYRVIIACRHNGSEMEDELTTIVDNGGRVLDVTVEHAVYGQLSGQLRIGSRHDVQDFINRLSASNSAPLSDLTGGIHLHTVAFSNLQDRDRTLAALTERGYLLEQRESD
;
A
#
# COMPACT_ATOMS: atom_id res chain seq x y z
N MET A 1 -37.92 1.58 25.28
CA MET A 1 -36.53 1.10 25.09
C MET A 1 -36.56 -0.08 24.11
N ARG A 2 -36.17 0.12 22.87
CA ARG A 2 -36.04 -0.98 21.88
C ARG A 2 -34.73 -1.70 22.19
N LYS A 3 -34.78 -2.94 22.68
CA LYS A 3 -33.61 -3.84 22.77
C LYS A 3 -33.14 -4.06 21.31
N GLY A 4 -31.93 -3.57 20.98
CA GLY A 4 -31.31 -3.80 19.68
C GLY A 4 -31.15 -5.30 19.44
N GLY A 5 -31.80 -5.81 18.38
CA GLY A 5 -31.54 -7.16 17.87
C GLY A 5 -30.08 -7.29 17.42
N PRO A 6 -29.63 -8.51 17.13
CA PRO A 6 -28.27 -8.72 16.62
C PRO A 6 -28.08 -7.92 15.31
N MET A 7 -26.94 -7.21 15.23
CA MET A 7 -26.59 -6.40 14.07
C MET A 7 -26.61 -7.22 12.78
N THR A 8 -27.34 -6.77 11.78
CA THR A 8 -27.39 -7.43 10.47
C THR A 8 -26.08 -7.25 9.70
N SER A 9 -25.81 -8.11 8.71
CA SER A 9 -24.62 -7.98 7.85
C SER A 9 -24.62 -6.66 7.06
N ALA A 10 -25.81 -6.15 6.67
CA ALA A 10 -25.91 -4.87 5.97
C ALA A 10 -25.54 -3.70 6.89
N GLU A 11 -26.10 -3.64 8.09
CA GLU A 11 -25.76 -2.62 9.11
C GLU A 11 -24.28 -2.67 9.50
N ARG A 12 -23.69 -3.87 9.55
CA ARG A 12 -22.26 -4.00 9.83
C ARG A 12 -21.41 -3.40 8.74
N ARG A 13 -21.72 -3.67 7.46
CA ARG A 13 -20.99 -3.09 6.32
C ARG A 13 -21.08 -1.58 6.30
N GLU A 14 -22.25 -1.00 6.56
CA GLU A 14 -22.41 0.44 6.66
C GLU A 14 -21.52 1.04 7.77
N LYS A 15 -21.51 0.42 8.95
CA LYS A 15 -20.66 0.85 10.07
C LYS A 15 -19.16 0.65 9.80
N ILE A 16 -18.77 -0.34 9.02
CA ILE A 16 -17.38 -0.52 8.56
C ILE A 16 -16.97 0.66 7.67
N LEU A 17 -17.83 1.07 6.72
CA LEU A 17 -17.58 2.26 5.90
C LEU A 17 -17.40 3.51 6.74
N GLN A 18 -18.33 3.78 7.67
CA GLN A 18 -18.25 4.91 8.59
C GLN A 18 -16.96 4.89 9.41
N LEU A 19 -16.55 3.71 9.91
CA LEU A 19 -15.30 3.56 10.63
C LEU A 19 -14.10 3.94 9.77
N LEU A 20 -14.03 3.45 8.51
CA LEU A 20 -12.94 3.76 7.59
C LEU A 20 -12.94 5.23 7.17
N GLN A 21 -14.11 5.86 7.00
CA GLN A 21 -14.25 7.29 6.68
C GLN A 21 -13.64 8.20 7.76
N HIS A 22 -13.82 7.83 9.03
CA HIS A 22 -13.32 8.62 10.16
C HIS A 22 -11.88 8.24 10.57
N SER A 23 -11.33 7.19 9.99
CA SER A 23 -9.98 6.71 10.32
C SER A 23 -8.94 7.34 9.38
N ARG A 24 -7.98 8.08 9.93
CA ARG A 24 -6.83 8.62 9.20
C ARG A 24 -5.74 7.58 8.94
N GLN A 25 -5.79 6.44 9.61
CA GLN A 25 -4.83 5.35 9.55
C GLN A 25 -5.51 4.07 9.06
N PRO A 26 -4.78 3.16 8.40
CA PRO A 26 -5.32 1.85 8.04
C PRO A 26 -5.82 1.08 9.27
N VAL A 27 -7.00 0.45 9.16
CA VAL A 27 -7.60 -0.33 10.24
C VAL A 27 -7.50 -1.82 9.90
N SER A 28 -6.84 -2.61 10.73
CA SER A 28 -6.66 -4.04 10.46
C SER A 28 -7.99 -4.81 10.54
N ALA A 29 -8.13 -5.87 9.73
CA ALA A 29 -9.30 -6.74 9.78
C ALA A 29 -9.56 -7.30 11.19
N GLY A 30 -8.49 -7.58 11.95
CA GLY A 30 -8.59 -8.03 13.34
C GLY A 30 -9.12 -6.95 14.29
N ALA A 31 -8.75 -5.69 14.10
CA ALA A 31 -9.29 -4.57 14.89
C ALA A 31 -10.79 -4.37 14.61
N ILE A 32 -11.19 -4.39 13.35
CA ILE A 32 -12.59 -4.30 12.93
C ILE A 32 -13.38 -5.49 13.51
N ALA A 33 -12.85 -6.71 13.39
CA ALA A 33 -13.49 -7.91 13.89
C ALA A 33 -13.77 -7.86 15.42
N ARG A 34 -12.79 -7.38 16.21
CA ARG A 34 -12.97 -7.18 17.65
C ARG A 34 -14.03 -6.14 17.96
N GLN A 35 -14.05 -5.01 17.25
CA GLN A 35 -15.03 -3.94 17.46
C GLN A 35 -16.47 -4.41 17.19
N PHE A 36 -16.66 -5.22 16.14
CA PHE A 36 -17.98 -5.72 15.78
C PHE A 36 -18.31 -7.11 16.34
N GLN A 37 -17.43 -7.68 17.15
CA GLN A 37 -17.59 -9.00 17.80
C GLN A 37 -17.88 -10.13 16.81
N VAL A 38 -17.18 -10.13 15.67
CA VAL A 38 -17.26 -11.16 14.64
C VAL A 38 -15.87 -11.73 14.32
N SER A 39 -15.82 -12.81 13.54
CA SER A 39 -14.54 -13.36 13.10
C SER A 39 -13.85 -12.46 12.09
N ARG A 40 -12.50 -12.54 12.00
CA ARG A 40 -11.73 -11.84 10.97
C ARG A 40 -12.20 -12.21 9.56
N GLN A 41 -12.58 -13.46 9.33
CA GLN A 41 -13.08 -13.95 8.03
C GLN A 41 -14.38 -13.26 7.60
N ILE A 42 -15.28 -12.98 8.52
CA ILE A 42 -16.50 -12.22 8.25
C ILE A 42 -16.15 -10.81 7.77
N ILE A 43 -15.19 -10.14 8.40
CA ILE A 43 -14.75 -8.80 7.97
C ILE A 43 -14.12 -8.83 6.57
N VAL A 44 -13.30 -9.85 6.27
CA VAL A 44 -12.73 -10.02 4.92
C VAL A 44 -13.83 -10.16 3.87
N GLY A 45 -14.87 -10.94 4.16
CA GLY A 45 -16.06 -11.08 3.30
C GLY A 45 -16.85 -9.78 3.15
N ASP A 46 -17.09 -9.05 4.25
CA ASP A 46 -17.79 -7.76 4.22
C ASP A 46 -17.03 -6.72 3.37
N ILE A 47 -15.72 -6.64 3.52
CA ILE A 47 -14.86 -5.75 2.70
C ILE A 47 -14.91 -6.15 1.22
N ALA A 48 -14.90 -7.45 0.91
CA ALA A 48 -15.03 -7.91 -0.47
C ALA A 48 -16.36 -7.47 -1.09
N LEU A 49 -17.47 -7.57 -0.35
CA LEU A 49 -18.80 -7.12 -0.79
C LEU A 49 -18.88 -5.59 -0.95
N LEU A 50 -18.26 -4.83 -0.06
CA LEU A 50 -18.17 -3.37 -0.18
C LEU A 50 -17.42 -2.96 -1.44
N ARG A 51 -16.29 -3.61 -1.73
CA ARG A 51 -15.53 -3.39 -2.97
C ARG A 51 -16.34 -3.75 -4.22
N ALA A 52 -17.08 -4.86 -4.19
CA ALA A 52 -17.99 -5.26 -5.26
C ALA A 52 -19.11 -4.24 -5.49
N ALA A 53 -19.48 -3.46 -4.46
CA ALA A 53 -20.41 -2.34 -4.53
C ALA A 53 -19.73 -1.00 -4.91
N ASN A 54 -18.52 -1.04 -5.48
CA ASN A 54 -17.71 0.13 -5.89
C ASN A 54 -17.21 1.04 -4.75
N GLU A 55 -17.22 0.57 -3.50
CA GLU A 55 -16.56 1.32 -2.44
C GLU A 55 -15.04 1.26 -2.61
N LYS A 56 -14.41 2.42 -2.67
CA LYS A 56 -12.96 2.57 -2.89
C LYS A 56 -12.17 2.24 -1.63
N ILE A 57 -12.11 0.96 -1.28
CA ILE A 57 -11.36 0.46 -0.11
C ILE A 57 -10.05 -0.19 -0.58
N ALA A 58 -8.90 0.38 -0.19
CA ALA A 58 -7.59 -0.25 -0.38
C ALA A 58 -7.26 -1.19 0.77
N ALA A 59 -6.62 -2.34 0.44
CA ALA A 59 -5.95 -3.18 1.42
C ALA A 59 -4.47 -2.83 1.42
N THR A 60 -3.94 -2.52 2.58
CA THR A 60 -2.53 -2.22 2.80
C THR A 60 -1.92 -3.27 3.73
N PRO A 61 -0.59 -3.36 3.87
CA PRO A 61 0.05 -4.23 4.86
C PRO A 61 -0.45 -4.01 6.30
N ARG A 62 -0.92 -2.79 6.62
CA ARG A 62 -1.43 -2.43 7.96
C ARG A 62 -2.93 -2.60 8.13
N GLY A 63 -3.70 -2.79 7.06
CA GLY A 63 -5.15 -2.94 7.11
C GLY A 63 -5.87 -2.22 5.98
N TYR A 64 -7.15 -2.00 6.16
CA TYR A 64 -8.05 -1.35 5.20
C TYR A 64 -8.12 0.15 5.40
N VAL A 65 -8.22 0.89 4.31
CA VAL A 65 -8.41 2.34 4.29
C VAL A 65 -9.30 2.71 3.10
N LEU A 66 -10.10 3.75 3.23
CA LEU A 66 -10.76 4.34 2.06
C LEU A 66 -9.71 5.07 1.21
N GLU A 67 -9.77 4.85 -0.10
CA GLU A 67 -9.01 5.65 -1.04
C GLU A 67 -9.62 7.05 -1.05
N SER A 68 -8.94 7.99 -0.43
CA SER A 68 -9.26 9.41 -0.61
C SER A 68 -8.71 9.87 -1.95
N ASP A 69 -9.45 10.72 -2.64
CA ASP A 69 -8.93 11.47 -3.78
C ASP A 69 -7.63 12.18 -3.37
N VAL A 70 -6.70 12.29 -4.32
CA VAL A 70 -5.38 12.90 -4.09
C VAL A 70 -5.54 14.25 -3.40
N PRO A 71 -4.85 14.51 -2.28
CA PRO A 71 -4.83 15.86 -1.74
C PRO A 71 -4.38 16.85 -2.80
N ALA A 72 -5.09 17.96 -2.96
CA ALA A 72 -4.71 19.00 -3.89
C ALA A 72 -3.28 19.49 -3.58
N GLY A 73 -2.38 19.43 -4.59
CA GLY A 73 -0.98 19.85 -4.45
C GLY A 73 0.02 18.70 -4.25
N GLU A 74 -0.39 17.45 -4.32
CA GLU A 74 0.52 16.30 -4.28
C GLU A 74 0.95 15.88 -5.70
N TYR A 75 2.27 15.74 -5.92
CA TYR A 75 2.83 15.25 -7.18
C TYR A 75 2.99 13.74 -7.11
N ARG A 76 2.52 13.02 -8.12
CA ARG A 76 2.73 11.57 -8.24
C ARG A 76 3.65 11.26 -9.41
N VAL A 77 4.62 10.40 -9.15
CA VAL A 77 5.59 9.94 -10.13
C VAL A 77 5.65 8.42 -10.10
N ILE A 78 5.68 7.79 -11.25
CA ILE A 78 5.97 6.37 -11.38
C ILE A 78 7.48 6.23 -11.56
N ILE A 79 8.12 5.46 -10.70
CA ILE A 79 9.56 5.21 -10.69
C ILE A 79 9.78 3.75 -11.03
N ALA A 80 10.60 3.47 -12.04
CA ALA A 80 11.02 2.12 -12.39
C ALA A 80 12.31 1.78 -11.63
N CYS A 81 12.29 0.71 -10.86
CA CYS A 81 13.41 0.26 -10.06
C CYS A 81 13.83 -1.16 -10.41
N ARG A 82 15.10 -1.46 -10.16
CA ARG A 82 15.65 -2.81 -10.28
C ARG A 82 16.68 -3.05 -9.21
N HIS A 83 16.37 -3.95 -8.31
CA HIS A 83 17.30 -4.47 -7.28
C HIS A 83 16.81 -5.83 -6.78
N ASN A 84 17.61 -6.49 -5.97
CA ASN A 84 17.21 -7.74 -5.30
C ASN A 84 16.48 -7.47 -3.97
N GLY A 85 15.86 -8.51 -3.41
CA GLY A 85 15.05 -8.37 -2.19
C GLY A 85 15.81 -7.88 -0.96
N SER A 86 17.15 -8.05 -0.89
CA SER A 86 17.96 -7.58 0.25
C SER A 86 18.14 -6.06 0.25
N GLU A 87 17.91 -5.39 -0.87
CA GLU A 87 18.07 -3.95 -1.05
C GLU A 87 16.75 -3.18 -0.89
N MET A 88 15.63 -3.89 -0.74
CA MET A 88 14.29 -3.31 -0.63
C MET A 88 14.15 -2.34 0.54
N GLU A 89 14.69 -2.67 1.72
CA GLU A 89 14.64 -1.81 2.89
C GLU A 89 15.41 -0.49 2.66
N ASP A 90 16.56 -0.55 2.01
CA ASP A 90 17.38 0.63 1.69
C ASP A 90 16.70 1.49 0.63
N GLU A 91 16.09 0.89 -0.41
CA GLU A 91 15.31 1.63 -1.41
C GLU A 91 14.16 2.39 -0.78
N LEU A 92 13.27 1.69 -0.04
CA LEU A 92 12.11 2.29 0.61
C LEU A 92 12.51 3.38 1.61
N THR A 93 13.58 3.14 2.38
CA THR A 93 14.13 4.12 3.32
C THR A 93 14.67 5.35 2.58
N THR A 94 15.37 5.15 1.46
CA THR A 94 15.86 6.24 0.61
C THR A 94 14.73 7.14 0.13
N ILE A 95 13.61 6.55 -0.31
CA ILE A 95 12.45 7.32 -0.77
C ILE A 95 11.84 8.15 0.37
N VAL A 96 11.59 7.53 1.53
CA VAL A 96 10.93 8.25 2.64
C VAL A 96 11.81 9.31 3.29
N ASP A 97 13.12 9.07 3.38
CA ASP A 97 14.08 10.05 3.94
C ASP A 97 14.20 11.31 3.08
N ASN A 98 13.94 11.19 1.77
CA ASN A 98 13.97 12.32 0.85
C ASN A 98 12.58 12.95 0.63
N GLY A 99 11.59 12.60 1.45
CA GLY A 99 10.26 13.23 1.45
C GLY A 99 9.24 12.56 0.53
N GLY A 100 9.56 11.40 -0.05
CA GLY A 100 8.64 10.59 -0.84
C GLY A 100 7.73 9.73 0.03
N ARG A 101 6.54 9.44 -0.47
CA ARG A 101 5.61 8.46 0.10
C ARG A 101 5.28 7.40 -0.94
N VAL A 102 5.70 6.17 -0.70
CA VAL A 102 5.46 5.03 -1.61
C VAL A 102 4.01 4.59 -1.46
N LEU A 103 3.22 4.72 -2.52
CA LEU A 103 1.81 4.38 -2.53
C LEU A 103 1.58 2.90 -2.82
N ASP A 104 2.29 2.37 -3.81
CA ASP A 104 2.16 0.98 -4.27
C ASP A 104 3.47 0.43 -4.82
N VAL A 105 3.45 -0.86 -5.10
CA VAL A 105 4.43 -1.56 -5.95
C VAL A 105 3.65 -2.27 -7.07
N THR A 106 4.14 -2.19 -8.29
CA THR A 106 3.56 -2.84 -9.46
C THR A 106 4.64 -3.62 -10.21
N VAL A 107 4.31 -4.84 -10.63
CA VAL A 107 5.16 -5.70 -11.45
C VAL A 107 4.41 -6.19 -12.69
N GLU A 108 5.15 -6.50 -13.75
CA GLU A 108 4.59 -7.02 -15.01
C GLU A 108 4.72 -8.55 -15.03
N HIS A 109 3.64 -9.27 -14.77
CA HIS A 109 3.64 -10.72 -14.74
C HIS A 109 3.21 -11.30 -16.08
N ALA A 110 3.99 -12.27 -16.62
CA ALA A 110 3.78 -12.82 -17.98
C ALA A 110 2.38 -13.41 -18.21
N VAL A 111 1.71 -13.91 -17.17
CA VAL A 111 0.38 -14.55 -17.28
C VAL A 111 -0.74 -13.63 -16.80
N TYR A 112 -0.51 -12.90 -15.70
CA TYR A 112 -1.56 -12.10 -15.06
C TYR A 112 -1.54 -10.63 -15.48
N GLY A 113 -0.57 -10.20 -16.29
CA GLY A 113 -0.37 -8.79 -16.59
C GLY A 113 0.14 -8.01 -15.37
N GLN A 114 -0.36 -6.81 -15.15
CA GLN A 114 0.07 -5.99 -14.02
C GLN A 114 -0.47 -6.52 -12.69
N LEU A 115 0.44 -6.81 -11.76
CA LEU A 115 0.12 -7.14 -10.37
C LEU A 115 0.55 -5.97 -9.49
N SER A 116 -0.37 -5.44 -8.70
CA SER A 116 -0.13 -4.30 -7.82
C SER A 116 -0.42 -4.62 -6.36
N GLY A 117 0.45 -4.15 -5.48
CA GLY A 117 0.27 -4.19 -4.03
C GLY A 117 0.30 -2.78 -3.43
N GLN A 118 -0.75 -2.41 -2.68
CA GLN A 118 -0.79 -1.12 -1.98
C GLN A 118 0.15 -1.14 -0.77
N LEU A 119 1.05 -0.18 -0.67
CA LEU A 119 2.06 -0.08 0.41
C LEU A 119 1.74 1.04 1.40
N ARG A 120 1.56 2.27 0.93
CA ARG A 120 1.30 3.48 1.74
C ARG A 120 2.36 3.69 2.83
N ILE A 121 3.62 3.62 2.41
CA ILE A 121 4.81 3.79 3.25
C ILE A 121 5.24 5.25 3.17
N GLY A 122 5.23 5.98 4.29
CA GLY A 122 5.57 7.40 4.34
C GLY A 122 6.59 7.75 5.43
N SER A 123 7.11 6.75 6.15
CA SER A 123 8.10 6.94 7.21
C SER A 123 9.01 5.73 7.36
N ARG A 124 10.17 5.90 8.01
CA ARG A 124 11.06 4.77 8.37
C ARG A 124 10.34 3.72 9.22
N HIS A 125 9.41 4.14 10.09
CA HIS A 125 8.61 3.22 10.89
C HIS A 125 7.73 2.33 10.00
N ASP A 126 7.09 2.91 8.98
CA ASP A 126 6.29 2.16 8.02
C ASP A 126 7.14 1.16 7.22
N VAL A 127 8.36 1.55 6.82
CA VAL A 127 9.32 0.65 6.16
C VAL A 127 9.60 -0.55 7.04
N GLN A 128 10.02 -0.32 8.29
CA GLN A 128 10.37 -1.40 9.23
C GLN A 128 9.17 -2.32 9.49
N ASP A 129 7.98 -1.77 9.65
CA ASP A 129 6.74 -2.52 9.86
C ASP A 129 6.42 -3.42 8.65
N PHE A 130 6.63 -2.89 7.43
CA PHE A 130 6.45 -3.64 6.20
C PHE A 130 7.45 -4.80 6.08
N ILE A 131 8.75 -4.54 6.28
CA ILE A 131 9.81 -5.55 6.23
C ILE A 131 9.55 -6.66 7.27
N ASN A 132 9.20 -6.29 8.50
CA ASN A 132 8.90 -7.25 9.57
C ASN A 132 7.71 -8.16 9.21
N ARG A 133 6.65 -7.60 8.63
CA ARG A 133 5.47 -8.37 8.20
C ARG A 133 5.78 -9.30 7.03
N LEU A 134 6.56 -8.84 6.06
CA LEU A 134 6.98 -9.64 4.92
C LEU A 134 7.78 -10.85 5.41
N SER A 135 8.77 -10.63 6.28
CA SER A 135 9.60 -11.67 6.88
C SER A 135 8.77 -12.67 7.71
N ALA A 136 7.83 -12.16 8.54
CA ALA A 136 6.98 -13.00 9.39
C ALA A 136 5.97 -13.84 8.60
N SER A 137 5.56 -13.39 7.41
CA SER A 137 4.61 -14.10 6.55
C SER A 137 5.25 -15.21 5.72
N ASN A 138 6.57 -15.30 5.69
CA ASN A 138 7.34 -16.18 4.80
C ASN A 138 6.95 -16.00 3.31
N SER A 139 6.56 -14.78 2.93
CA SER A 139 6.15 -14.42 1.57
C SER A 139 7.29 -13.76 0.83
N ALA A 140 7.41 -14.06 -0.47
CA ALA A 140 8.35 -13.37 -1.34
C ALA A 140 7.81 -11.98 -1.74
N PRO A 141 8.67 -10.97 -1.95
CA PRO A 141 8.30 -9.70 -2.54
C PRO A 141 7.71 -9.87 -3.96
N LEU A 142 6.82 -8.98 -4.38
CA LEU A 142 6.30 -8.99 -5.75
C LEU A 142 7.42 -8.86 -6.80
N SER A 143 8.46 -8.08 -6.51
CA SER A 143 9.62 -7.87 -7.39
C SER A 143 10.39 -9.16 -7.72
N ASP A 144 10.31 -10.19 -6.88
CA ASP A 144 10.93 -11.50 -7.17
C ASP A 144 10.31 -12.18 -8.40
N LEU A 145 9.03 -11.90 -8.69
CA LEU A 145 8.33 -12.43 -9.87
C LEU A 145 8.91 -11.91 -11.20
N THR A 146 9.68 -10.84 -11.17
CA THR A 146 10.21 -10.11 -12.35
C THR A 146 11.72 -9.91 -12.31
N GLY A 147 12.44 -10.73 -11.51
CA GLY A 147 13.89 -10.62 -11.39
C GLY A 147 14.35 -9.27 -10.83
N GLY A 148 13.57 -8.70 -9.93
CA GLY A 148 13.86 -7.45 -9.25
C GLY A 148 13.31 -6.19 -9.94
N ILE A 149 12.78 -6.27 -11.17
CA ILE A 149 12.20 -5.12 -11.89
C ILE A 149 10.80 -4.85 -11.37
N HIS A 150 10.55 -3.63 -10.94
CA HIS A 150 9.24 -3.19 -10.43
C HIS A 150 9.04 -1.68 -10.59
N LEU A 151 7.80 -1.27 -10.42
CA LEU A 151 7.40 0.14 -10.44
C LEU A 151 6.90 0.52 -9.06
N HIS A 152 7.22 1.74 -8.62
CA HIS A 152 6.59 2.38 -7.49
C HIS A 152 5.83 3.63 -7.94
N THR A 153 4.59 3.79 -7.49
CA THR A 153 3.94 5.10 -7.49
C THR A 153 4.35 5.82 -6.21
N VAL A 154 5.07 6.93 -6.35
CA VAL A 154 5.54 7.74 -5.24
C VAL A 154 4.89 9.11 -5.26
N ALA A 155 4.37 9.55 -4.12
CA ALA A 155 3.78 10.86 -3.93
C ALA A 155 4.77 11.79 -3.21
N PHE A 156 4.82 13.06 -3.66
CA PHE A 156 5.68 14.11 -3.13
C PHE A 156 4.86 15.39 -2.86
N SER A 157 5.22 16.13 -1.82
CA SER A 157 4.62 17.41 -1.52
C SER A 157 5.14 18.55 -2.40
N ASN A 158 6.31 18.38 -3.02
CA ASN A 158 6.95 19.36 -3.90
C ASN A 158 7.93 18.70 -4.87
N LEU A 159 8.33 19.43 -5.90
CA LEU A 159 9.24 18.94 -6.93
C LEU A 159 10.68 18.75 -6.42
N GLN A 160 11.11 19.52 -5.45
CA GLN A 160 12.46 19.43 -4.88
C GLN A 160 12.67 18.08 -4.17
N ASP A 161 11.68 17.59 -3.41
CA ASP A 161 11.73 16.29 -2.76
C ASP A 161 11.77 15.17 -3.80
N ARG A 162 10.99 15.28 -4.90
CA ARG A 162 11.06 14.35 -6.03
C ARG A 162 12.47 14.28 -6.60
N ASP A 163 13.04 15.43 -6.97
CA ASP A 163 14.35 15.49 -7.64
C ASP A 163 15.47 14.93 -6.73
N ARG A 164 15.39 15.24 -5.43
CA ARG A 164 16.31 14.73 -4.42
C ARG A 164 16.20 13.20 -4.28
N THR A 165 14.96 12.66 -4.28
CA THR A 165 14.71 11.22 -4.22
C THR A 165 15.27 10.52 -5.46
N LEU A 166 14.99 11.03 -6.66
CA LEU A 166 15.50 10.43 -7.90
C LEU A 166 17.02 10.43 -7.95
N ALA A 167 17.67 11.54 -7.55
CA ALA A 167 19.13 11.61 -7.48
C ALA A 167 19.71 10.56 -6.50
N ALA A 168 19.11 10.41 -5.31
CA ALA A 168 19.56 9.45 -4.32
C ALA A 168 19.38 7.99 -4.79
N LEU A 169 18.27 7.67 -5.48
CA LEU A 169 18.04 6.35 -6.05
C LEU A 169 19.01 6.04 -7.22
N THR A 170 19.33 7.04 -8.04
CA THR A 170 20.34 6.93 -9.11
C THR A 170 21.71 6.62 -8.52
N GLU A 171 22.15 7.36 -7.50
CA GLU A 171 23.42 7.15 -6.83
C GLU A 171 23.59 5.74 -6.26
N ARG A 172 22.49 5.15 -5.77
CA ARG A 172 22.44 3.77 -5.28
C ARG A 172 22.31 2.70 -6.37
N GLY A 173 22.07 3.12 -7.61
CA GLY A 173 21.89 2.21 -8.75
C GLY A 173 20.54 1.48 -8.74
N TYR A 174 19.53 2.01 -8.06
CA TYR A 174 18.19 1.39 -7.99
C TYR A 174 17.28 1.76 -9.15
N LEU A 175 17.49 2.92 -9.80
CA LEU A 175 16.71 3.29 -10.96
C LEU A 175 17.05 2.42 -12.17
N LEU A 176 16.00 1.94 -12.84
CA LEU A 176 16.14 1.29 -14.13
C LEU A 176 16.43 2.36 -15.20
N GLU A 177 17.68 2.51 -15.59
CA GLU A 177 18.08 3.41 -16.68
C GLU A 177 17.65 2.84 -18.02
N GLN A 178 17.09 3.69 -18.90
CA GLN A 178 16.97 3.37 -20.31
C GLN A 178 18.40 3.30 -20.85
N ARG A 179 18.90 2.08 -21.11
CA ARG A 179 20.09 1.94 -21.96
C ARG A 179 19.67 2.42 -23.35
N GLU A 180 20.24 3.54 -23.80
CA GLU A 180 20.20 3.88 -25.21
C GLU A 180 20.81 2.66 -25.94
N SER A 181 19.97 2.03 -26.76
CA SER A 181 20.42 0.96 -27.63
C SER A 181 21.23 1.63 -28.75
N ASP A 182 22.55 1.41 -28.79
CA ASP A 182 23.39 1.67 -29.95
C ASP A 182 22.91 0.84 -31.15
#